data_136fefcbffe857ecae1ce404b310a067
#
_entry.id   136fefcbffe857ecae1ce404b310a067
#
_cell.length_a   1.000
_cell.length_b   1.000
_cell.length_c   1.000
_cell.angle_alpha   90.00
_cell.angle_beta   90.00
_cell.angle_gamma   90.00
#
_symmetry.space_group_name_H-M   'P 1'
#
loop_
_entity.id
_entity.type
_entity.pdbx_description
1 polymer ?
#
loop_
_entity_poly.entity_id
_entity_poly.type
_entity_poly.pdbx_seq_one_letter_code
_entity_poly.pdbx_strand_id
1 'polypeptide(L)'
;FDDVRQAATQKWEEELGKIQVSGDEEYKQTFYTALYHTYLGQTIHSDLDGRYRQVHQGRNAYPDGNTPWGEQIDTLKESVRTADANRDGKADFTRYDTFSLWDTYRAVQPLSSLLEPDRLADVVLSMLSYAEEEWMNDQGNLRKGRLPEWTFKGNETGMMMGMHSTPVIHDVLSKGSLDRRMIALGFSDAERQEIKERLVTAMITDARASTSQGVAWIKEYEQQGYVPAQLHDTPPTNDWESHSPFKDAWTSSYSLEYSMDDWVIAQSIKAVFGESDPRYQEFADRSKNWQAQFDFGGKQYKGWFKARDYDGKFIDAGSMEEAVNKAYRLAQK
;
A
#
# COMPACT_ATOMS: atom_id res chain seq x y z
N PHE A 1 1.57 -4.42 -40.22
CA PHE A 1 1.13 -5.22 -39.06
C PHE A 1 2.23 -6.16 -38.57
N ASP A 2 2.88 -6.88 -39.48
CA ASP A 2 3.95 -7.86 -39.12
C ASP A 2 5.15 -7.20 -38.45
N ASP A 3 5.56 -6.00 -38.90
CA ASP A 3 6.64 -5.25 -38.28
C ASP A 3 6.31 -4.87 -36.81
N VAL A 4 5.07 -4.46 -36.54
CA VAL A 4 4.61 -4.14 -35.19
C VAL A 4 4.57 -5.38 -34.29
N ARG A 5 4.09 -6.51 -34.85
CA ARG A 5 4.08 -7.79 -34.14
C ARG A 5 5.51 -8.25 -33.82
N GLN A 6 6.41 -8.15 -34.76
CA GLN A 6 7.81 -8.53 -34.57
C GLN A 6 8.48 -7.66 -33.50
N ALA A 7 8.28 -6.35 -33.55
CA ALA A 7 8.82 -5.42 -32.56
C ALA A 7 8.27 -5.71 -31.15
N ALA A 8 6.98 -6.02 -31.02
CA ALA A 8 6.37 -6.39 -29.76
C ALA A 8 6.91 -7.73 -29.23
N THR A 9 7.06 -8.74 -30.12
CA THR A 9 7.65 -10.03 -29.75
C THR A 9 9.07 -9.85 -29.23
N GLN A 10 9.90 -9.09 -29.94
CA GLN A 10 11.28 -8.83 -29.52
C GLN A 10 11.34 -8.15 -28.13
N LYS A 11 10.47 -7.18 -27.90
CA LYS A 11 10.39 -6.51 -26.58
C LYS A 11 10.05 -7.48 -25.46
N TRP A 12 9.09 -8.38 -25.69
CA TRP A 12 8.74 -9.37 -24.69
C TRP A 12 9.84 -10.42 -24.49
N GLU A 13 10.56 -10.81 -25.55
CA GLU A 13 11.72 -11.70 -25.46
C GLU A 13 12.85 -11.06 -24.64
N GLU A 14 13.10 -9.76 -24.80
CA GLU A 14 14.06 -9.01 -23.99
C GLU A 14 13.67 -9.01 -22.50
N GLU A 15 12.41 -8.73 -22.18
CA GLU A 15 11.92 -8.66 -20.80
C GLU A 15 11.87 -10.04 -20.11
N LEU A 16 11.24 -11.02 -20.76
CA LEU A 16 11.10 -12.37 -20.19
C LEU A 16 12.43 -13.13 -20.17
N GLY A 17 13.32 -12.82 -21.10
CA GLY A 17 14.65 -13.42 -21.20
C GLY A 17 15.64 -13.02 -20.12
N LYS A 18 15.30 -12.06 -19.23
CA LYS A 18 16.11 -11.68 -18.07
C LYS A 18 16.30 -12.83 -17.10
N ILE A 19 15.38 -13.77 -17.05
CA ILE A 19 15.51 -15.03 -16.31
C ILE A 19 15.45 -16.19 -17.32
N GLN A 20 16.49 -17.01 -17.32
CA GLN A 20 16.54 -18.21 -18.16
C GLN A 20 16.35 -19.44 -17.29
N VAL A 21 15.34 -20.25 -17.64
CA VAL A 21 15.04 -21.51 -16.95
C VAL A 21 15.24 -22.70 -17.88
N SER A 22 15.68 -23.83 -17.31
CA SER A 22 15.80 -25.11 -18.00
C SER A 22 14.90 -26.14 -17.32
N GLY A 23 14.44 -27.12 -18.06
CA GLY A 23 13.53 -28.16 -17.56
C GLY A 23 12.50 -28.56 -18.62
N ASP A 24 11.47 -29.23 -18.18
CA ASP A 24 10.37 -29.66 -19.04
C ASP A 24 9.62 -28.47 -19.65
N GLU A 25 9.15 -28.60 -20.88
CA GLU A 25 8.48 -27.52 -21.61
C GLU A 25 7.22 -27.02 -20.91
N GLU A 26 6.45 -27.86 -20.25
CA GLU A 26 5.27 -27.49 -19.48
C GLU A 26 5.63 -26.56 -18.32
N TYR A 27 6.70 -26.86 -17.57
CA TYR A 27 7.17 -26.01 -16.49
C TYR A 27 7.74 -24.69 -16.99
N LYS A 28 8.47 -24.71 -18.12
CA LYS A 28 8.93 -23.47 -18.76
C LYS A 28 7.76 -22.58 -19.17
N GLN A 29 6.76 -23.16 -19.82
CA GLN A 29 5.56 -22.41 -20.22
C GLN A 29 4.85 -21.80 -19.02
N THR A 30 4.67 -22.56 -17.94
CA THR A 30 4.08 -22.09 -16.70
C THR A 30 4.89 -20.93 -16.10
N PHE A 31 6.22 -21.10 -16.04
CA PHE A 31 7.12 -20.07 -15.49
C PHE A 31 7.04 -18.77 -16.29
N TYR A 32 7.20 -18.82 -17.62
CA TYR A 32 7.19 -17.60 -18.43
C TYR A 32 5.80 -16.96 -18.52
N THR A 33 4.73 -17.75 -18.44
CA THR A 33 3.37 -17.23 -18.33
C THR A 33 3.19 -16.48 -17.01
N ALA A 34 3.66 -17.03 -15.89
CA ALA A 34 3.62 -16.37 -14.59
C ALA A 34 4.49 -15.10 -14.59
N LEU A 35 5.70 -15.16 -15.13
CA LEU A 35 6.58 -13.99 -15.25
C LEU A 35 5.93 -12.89 -16.11
N TYR A 36 5.32 -13.24 -17.24
CA TYR A 36 4.56 -12.29 -18.06
C TYR A 36 3.46 -11.60 -17.26
N HIS A 37 2.70 -12.34 -16.46
CA HIS A 37 1.64 -11.76 -15.64
C HIS A 37 2.17 -10.75 -14.59
N THR A 38 3.40 -10.91 -14.10
CA THR A 38 3.98 -9.93 -13.17
C THR A 38 4.22 -8.55 -13.80
N TYR A 39 4.33 -8.48 -15.13
CA TYR A 39 4.50 -7.23 -15.88
C TYR A 39 3.17 -6.53 -16.23
N LEU A 40 2.03 -7.18 -16.03
CA LEU A 40 0.73 -6.62 -16.42
C LEU A 40 0.19 -5.63 -15.37
N GLY A 41 0.67 -5.71 -14.13
CA GLY A 41 0.36 -4.76 -13.08
C GLY A 41 1.20 -3.48 -13.21
N GLN A 42 0.79 -2.42 -12.52
CA GLN A 42 1.43 -1.10 -12.56
C GLN A 42 1.44 -0.52 -13.99
N THR A 43 0.35 0.16 -14.30
CA THR A 43 0.16 0.78 -15.62
C THR A 43 0.84 2.14 -15.69
N ILE A 44 1.37 2.48 -16.86
CA ILE A 44 1.85 3.85 -17.12
C ILE A 44 0.65 4.78 -17.07
N HIS A 45 0.77 5.84 -16.27
CA HIS A 45 -0.28 6.83 -16.06
C HIS A 45 0.04 8.19 -16.67
N SER A 46 1.31 8.50 -16.88
CA SER A 46 1.73 9.72 -17.58
C SER A 46 1.73 9.54 -19.10
N ASP A 47 1.51 10.63 -19.81
CA ASP A 47 1.79 10.75 -21.24
C ASP A 47 3.31 10.77 -21.50
N LEU A 48 3.71 10.73 -22.78
CA LEU A 48 5.12 10.74 -23.18
C LEU A 48 5.88 12.01 -22.76
N ASP A 49 5.18 13.11 -22.54
CA ASP A 49 5.74 14.36 -22.05
C ASP A 49 5.75 14.47 -20.52
N GLY A 50 5.42 13.38 -19.83
CA GLY A 50 5.38 13.26 -18.38
C GLY A 50 4.18 13.90 -17.71
N ARG A 51 3.25 14.48 -18.48
CA ARG A 51 2.01 15.01 -17.91
C ARG A 51 1.04 13.88 -17.58
N TYR A 52 0.29 14.04 -16.51
CA TYR A 52 -0.74 13.09 -16.10
C TYR A 52 -1.95 13.81 -15.52
N ARG A 53 -3.07 13.11 -15.53
CA ARG A 53 -4.31 13.57 -14.93
C ARG A 53 -4.32 13.20 -13.46
N GLN A 54 -4.27 14.18 -12.57
CA GLN A 54 -4.50 13.95 -11.15
C GLN A 54 -5.98 13.70 -10.92
N VAL A 55 -6.30 12.59 -10.27
CA VAL A 55 -7.64 12.28 -9.79
C VAL A 55 -7.64 12.37 -8.26
N HIS A 56 -8.77 12.75 -7.68
CA HIS A 56 -8.87 12.96 -6.24
C HIS A 56 -8.61 11.66 -5.47
N GLN A 57 -7.74 11.74 -4.45
CA GLN A 57 -7.50 10.67 -3.52
C GLN A 57 -8.50 10.76 -2.37
N GLY A 58 -9.46 9.85 -2.29
CA GLY A 58 -10.40 9.82 -1.17
C GLY A 58 -11.03 8.47 -0.96
N ARG A 59 -10.93 7.95 0.25
CA ARG A 59 -11.69 6.77 0.69
C ARG A 59 -13.18 6.92 0.51
N ASN A 60 -13.66 8.15 0.48
CA ASN A 60 -15.08 8.46 0.34
C ASN A 60 -15.39 8.86 -1.11
N ALA A 61 -15.05 8.00 -2.05
CA ALA A 61 -15.76 8.02 -3.34
C ALA A 61 -17.27 7.73 -3.16
N TYR A 62 -17.70 7.44 -1.93
CA TYR A 62 -19.09 7.18 -1.54
C TYR A 62 -19.47 8.00 -0.30
N PRO A 63 -19.66 9.33 -0.39
CA PRO A 63 -20.10 10.10 0.78
C PRO A 63 -21.49 9.68 1.29
N ASP A 64 -22.28 9.03 0.47
CA ASP A 64 -23.66 8.60 0.76
C ASP A 64 -23.86 7.07 0.72
N GLY A 65 -22.81 6.29 0.40
CA GLY A 65 -22.89 4.84 0.28
C GLY A 65 -23.72 4.30 -0.90
N ASN A 66 -24.33 5.17 -1.71
CA ASN A 66 -25.33 4.79 -2.71
C ASN A 66 -24.97 5.19 -4.15
N THR A 67 -23.95 6.02 -4.37
CA THR A 67 -23.64 6.50 -5.72
C THR A 67 -22.79 5.47 -6.48
N PRO A 68 -23.23 5.02 -7.66
CA PRO A 68 -22.48 4.05 -8.46
C PRO A 68 -21.10 4.54 -8.86
N TRP A 69 -20.14 3.63 -8.92
CA TRP A 69 -18.70 3.86 -9.23
C TRP A 69 -18.42 4.73 -10.47
N GLY A 70 -19.37 4.94 -11.36
CA GLY A 70 -19.21 5.69 -12.60
C GLY A 70 -19.62 7.15 -12.54
N GLU A 71 -20.50 7.56 -11.62
CA GLU A 71 -21.13 8.89 -11.67
C GLU A 71 -20.39 9.98 -10.89
N GLN A 72 -19.57 9.61 -9.91
CA GLN A 72 -18.81 10.59 -9.10
C GLN A 72 -17.52 11.09 -9.74
N ILE A 73 -16.97 10.37 -10.71
CA ILE A 73 -15.69 10.74 -11.36
C ILE A 73 -15.87 12.01 -12.22
N ASP A 74 -17.05 12.25 -12.78
CA ASP A 74 -17.31 13.38 -13.68
C ASP A 74 -17.46 14.75 -12.97
N THR A 75 -17.65 14.75 -11.65
CA THR A 75 -17.79 16.00 -10.86
C THR A 75 -16.48 16.48 -10.24
N LEU A 76 -15.44 15.67 -10.29
CA LEU A 76 -14.15 15.99 -9.70
C LEU A 76 -13.36 16.97 -10.59
N LYS A 77 -12.95 18.09 -10.03
CA LYS A 77 -12.06 19.02 -10.73
C LYS A 77 -10.72 18.36 -10.98
N GLU A 78 -10.53 17.95 -12.22
CA GLU A 78 -9.28 17.37 -12.67
C GLU A 78 -8.23 18.45 -12.85
N SER A 79 -7.02 18.15 -12.45
CA SER A 79 -5.86 18.96 -12.75
C SER A 79 -4.83 18.13 -13.52
N VAL A 80 -4.18 18.77 -14.49
CA VAL A 80 -3.02 18.19 -15.16
C VAL A 80 -1.79 18.51 -14.32
N ARG A 81 -1.02 17.47 -14.01
CA ARG A 81 0.25 17.55 -13.28
C ARG A 81 1.39 17.03 -14.15
N THR A 82 2.60 17.27 -13.69
CA THR A 82 3.82 16.77 -14.31
C THR A 82 4.49 15.79 -13.36
N ALA A 83 5.07 14.71 -13.88
CA ALA A 83 5.85 13.74 -13.12
C ALA A 83 7.25 14.34 -12.83
N ASP A 84 7.30 15.21 -11.84
CA ASP A 84 8.40 16.10 -11.49
C ASP A 84 8.79 15.85 -10.02
N ALA A 85 9.86 15.09 -9.82
CA ALA A 85 10.29 14.67 -8.49
C ALA A 85 11.12 15.75 -7.78
N ASN A 86 11.92 16.53 -8.51
CA ASN A 86 12.76 17.59 -7.96
C ASN A 86 12.07 18.96 -7.92
N ARG A 87 10.83 19.06 -8.47
CA ARG A 87 9.99 20.27 -8.46
C ARG A 87 10.57 21.44 -9.29
N ASP A 88 11.27 21.11 -10.37
CA ASP A 88 11.82 22.12 -11.31
C ASP A 88 10.84 22.50 -12.43
N GLY A 89 9.66 21.88 -12.47
CA GLY A 89 8.61 22.11 -13.45
C GLY A 89 8.74 21.28 -14.73
N LYS A 90 9.69 20.34 -14.77
CA LYS A 90 9.90 19.46 -15.91
C LYS A 90 9.60 18.01 -15.53
N ALA A 91 9.31 17.19 -16.53
CA ALA A 91 9.11 15.76 -16.32
C ALA A 91 10.44 15.04 -16.12
N ASP A 92 10.55 14.28 -15.04
CA ASP A 92 11.75 13.53 -14.68
C ASP A 92 11.60 12.04 -14.88
N PHE A 93 10.43 11.48 -14.54
CA PHE A 93 10.22 10.04 -14.47
C PHE A 93 8.89 9.63 -15.14
N THR A 94 8.74 8.34 -15.39
CA THR A 94 7.46 7.77 -15.83
C THR A 94 6.55 7.53 -14.64
N ARG A 95 5.38 8.19 -14.60
CA ARG A 95 4.42 7.98 -13.53
C ARG A 95 3.59 6.72 -13.77
N TYR A 96 3.52 5.90 -12.73
CA TYR A 96 2.75 4.66 -12.69
C TYR A 96 1.52 4.77 -11.80
N ASP A 97 0.56 3.88 -12.06
CA ASP A 97 -0.69 3.70 -11.31
C ASP A 97 -1.09 2.23 -11.25
N THR A 98 -2.28 1.97 -10.73
CA THR A 98 -2.87 0.61 -10.57
C THR A 98 -2.04 -0.22 -9.58
N PHE A 99 -1.90 0.34 -8.39
CA PHE A 99 -1.24 -0.33 -7.28
C PHE A 99 -2.22 -1.25 -6.54
N SER A 100 -1.80 -2.50 -6.30
CA SER A 100 -2.43 -3.46 -5.39
C SER A 100 -1.37 -3.94 -4.40
N LEU A 101 -0.97 -3.04 -3.50
CA LEU A 101 0.27 -3.22 -2.74
C LEU A 101 0.19 -4.34 -1.72
N TRP A 102 -0.99 -4.58 -1.14
CA TRP A 102 -1.19 -5.71 -0.24
C TRP A 102 -0.86 -7.06 -0.90
N ASP A 103 -1.14 -7.22 -2.19
CA ASP A 103 -0.79 -8.42 -2.95
C ASP A 103 0.69 -8.43 -3.36
N THR A 104 1.20 -7.29 -3.83
CA THR A 104 2.41 -7.24 -4.64
C THR A 104 3.68 -7.00 -3.83
N TYR A 105 3.60 -6.37 -2.64
CA TYR A 105 4.79 -6.04 -1.85
C TYR A 105 5.59 -7.26 -1.42
N ARG A 106 4.93 -8.42 -1.27
CA ARG A 106 5.53 -9.66 -0.76
C ARG A 106 6.48 -10.34 -1.75
N ALA A 107 6.18 -10.24 -3.04
CA ALA A 107 6.93 -10.99 -4.07
C ALA A 107 7.16 -10.19 -5.36
N VAL A 108 6.13 -9.58 -5.96
CA VAL A 108 6.26 -8.90 -7.26
C VAL A 108 7.18 -7.68 -7.15
N GLN A 109 7.04 -6.85 -6.12
CA GLN A 109 7.91 -5.70 -5.95
C GLN A 109 9.37 -6.09 -5.66
N PRO A 110 9.67 -7.04 -4.76
CA PRO A 110 11.02 -7.59 -4.60
C PRO A 110 11.61 -8.20 -5.88
N LEU A 111 10.81 -8.89 -6.68
CA LEU A 111 11.24 -9.40 -7.98
C LEU A 111 11.58 -8.24 -8.93
N SER A 112 10.69 -7.23 -9.01
CA SER A 112 10.90 -6.03 -9.84
C SER A 112 12.16 -5.27 -9.42
N SER A 113 12.50 -5.24 -8.13
CA SER A 113 13.71 -4.58 -7.66
C SER A 113 15.01 -5.24 -8.16
N LEU A 114 14.94 -6.52 -8.55
CA LEU A 114 16.05 -7.26 -9.12
C LEU A 114 16.08 -7.16 -10.65
N LEU A 115 14.91 -7.23 -11.30
CA LEU A 115 14.81 -7.31 -12.75
C LEU A 115 14.66 -5.93 -13.41
N GLU A 116 13.98 -5.01 -12.73
CA GLU A 116 13.55 -3.71 -13.24
C GLU A 116 13.84 -2.58 -12.23
N PRO A 117 15.07 -2.44 -11.72
CA PRO A 117 15.34 -1.50 -10.62
C PRO A 117 15.03 -0.04 -10.96
N ASP A 118 15.24 0.38 -12.21
CA ASP A 118 14.93 1.75 -12.66
C ASP A 118 13.42 1.99 -12.75
N ARG A 119 12.67 1.01 -13.28
CA ARG A 119 11.22 1.06 -13.32
C ARG A 119 10.63 1.11 -11.92
N LEU A 120 11.14 0.28 -11.00
CA LEU A 120 10.66 0.29 -9.63
C LEU A 120 11.00 1.59 -8.89
N ALA A 121 12.13 2.22 -9.22
CA ALA A 121 12.44 3.55 -8.71
C ALA A 121 11.43 4.60 -9.22
N ASP A 122 11.04 4.58 -10.51
CA ASP A 122 9.98 5.44 -11.05
C ASP A 122 8.61 5.15 -10.38
N VAL A 123 8.32 3.90 -10.05
CA VAL A 123 7.14 3.51 -9.26
C VAL A 123 7.17 4.17 -7.87
N VAL A 124 8.32 4.16 -7.19
CA VAL A 124 8.49 4.82 -5.88
C VAL A 124 8.36 6.34 -5.98
N LEU A 125 8.90 6.96 -7.03
CA LEU A 125 8.69 8.39 -7.31
C LEU A 125 7.21 8.68 -7.60
N SER A 126 6.50 7.76 -8.24
CA SER A 126 5.04 7.86 -8.42
C SER A 126 4.29 7.81 -7.08
N MET A 127 4.70 6.94 -6.15
CA MET A 127 4.13 6.91 -4.79
C MET A 127 4.34 8.23 -4.05
N LEU A 128 5.51 8.85 -4.20
CA LEU A 128 5.78 10.18 -3.63
C LEU A 128 4.84 11.23 -4.22
N SER A 129 4.64 11.23 -5.54
CA SER A 129 3.72 12.18 -6.18
C SER A 129 2.29 12.05 -5.66
N TYR A 130 1.82 10.81 -5.38
CA TYR A 130 0.53 10.57 -4.73
C TYR A 130 0.45 11.21 -3.33
N ALA A 131 1.49 11.05 -2.52
CA ALA A 131 1.52 11.61 -1.16
C ALA A 131 1.56 13.14 -1.15
N GLU A 132 2.09 13.76 -2.20
CA GLU A 132 2.27 15.21 -2.30
C GLU A 132 1.17 15.93 -3.07
N GLU A 133 0.26 15.20 -3.69
CA GLU A 133 -0.90 15.79 -4.35
C GLU A 133 -1.81 16.52 -3.37
N GLU A 134 -2.19 17.74 -3.75
CA GLU A 134 -3.17 18.53 -3.01
C GLU A 134 -4.37 18.84 -3.90
N TRP A 135 -5.55 18.76 -3.37
CA TRP A 135 -6.79 18.99 -4.09
C TRP A 135 -7.88 19.61 -3.22
N MET A 136 -8.81 20.29 -3.84
CA MET A 136 -9.95 20.92 -3.17
C MET A 136 -11.17 20.00 -3.31
N ASN A 137 -11.80 19.62 -2.19
CA ASN A 137 -13.07 18.90 -2.24
C ASN A 137 -14.23 19.82 -2.64
N ASP A 138 -15.42 19.25 -2.81
CA ASP A 138 -16.65 19.98 -3.24
C ASP A 138 -17.06 21.08 -2.25
N GLN A 139 -16.64 20.96 -0.98
CA GLN A 139 -16.90 21.94 0.06
C GLN A 139 -15.84 23.06 0.10
N GLY A 140 -14.87 23.04 -0.79
CA GLY A 140 -13.77 24.01 -0.84
C GLY A 140 -12.69 23.79 0.22
N ASN A 141 -12.61 22.62 0.85
CA ASN A 141 -11.56 22.30 1.80
C ASN A 141 -10.37 21.68 1.08
N LEU A 142 -9.16 22.18 1.41
CA LEU A 142 -7.90 21.59 0.95
C LEU A 142 -7.73 20.20 1.55
N ARG A 143 -7.43 19.24 0.70
CA ARG A 143 -7.04 17.87 1.06
C ARG A 143 -5.63 17.62 0.61
N LYS A 144 -4.94 16.77 1.35
CA LYS A 144 -3.60 16.27 0.99
C LYS A 144 -3.68 14.83 0.56
N GLY A 145 -2.78 14.46 -0.34
CA GLY A 145 -2.59 13.08 -0.73
C GLY A 145 -1.99 12.22 0.40
N ARG A 146 -1.90 10.95 0.13
CA ARG A 146 -1.22 9.96 0.97
C ARG A 146 -0.45 8.99 0.08
N LEU A 147 0.43 8.21 0.65
CA LEU A 147 1.03 7.08 -0.06
C LEU A 147 -0.06 6.10 -0.53
N PRO A 148 0.05 5.55 -1.74
CA PRO A 148 -0.97 4.66 -2.27
C PRO A 148 -1.01 3.34 -1.48
N GLU A 149 -2.21 2.80 -1.36
CA GLU A 149 -2.52 1.49 -0.80
C GLU A 149 -3.09 0.57 -1.90
N TRP A 150 -4.13 1.05 -2.57
CA TRP A 150 -4.75 0.38 -3.70
C TRP A 150 -5.34 1.39 -4.67
N THR A 151 -4.58 1.78 -5.67
CA THR A 151 -5.03 2.80 -6.62
C THR A 151 -5.64 2.21 -7.89
N PHE A 152 -6.61 2.91 -8.43
CA PHE A 152 -7.22 2.59 -9.71
C PHE A 152 -7.63 3.87 -10.45
N LYS A 153 -7.16 4.03 -11.68
CA LYS A 153 -7.38 5.24 -12.50
C LYS A 153 -6.98 6.54 -11.80
N GLY A 154 -5.84 6.52 -11.11
CA GLY A 154 -5.31 7.68 -10.39
C GLY A 154 -5.99 7.96 -9.04
N ASN A 155 -6.95 7.15 -8.61
CA ASN A 155 -7.68 7.33 -7.37
C ASN A 155 -7.33 6.25 -6.34
N GLU A 156 -7.13 6.66 -5.09
CA GLU A 156 -6.98 5.73 -3.97
C GLU A 156 -8.34 5.15 -3.58
N THR A 157 -8.48 3.84 -3.64
CA THR A 157 -9.74 3.14 -3.34
C THR A 157 -9.90 2.75 -1.88
N GLY A 158 -8.81 2.78 -1.09
CA GLY A 158 -8.78 2.33 0.30
C GLY A 158 -9.11 0.86 0.47
N MET A 159 -8.83 0.06 -0.56
CA MET A 159 -9.04 -1.37 -0.54
C MET A 159 -7.92 -2.05 0.23
N MET A 160 -8.27 -3.11 0.98
CA MET A 160 -7.35 -3.87 1.82
C MET A 160 -6.81 -3.08 3.03
N MET A 161 -5.70 -3.49 3.59
CA MET A 161 -5.15 -2.96 4.84
C MET A 161 -3.64 -2.77 4.73
N GLY A 162 -3.05 -2.07 5.71
CA GLY A 162 -1.62 -1.83 5.77
C GLY A 162 -1.19 -0.54 5.06
N MET A 163 0.10 -0.23 5.19
CA MET A 163 0.77 0.89 4.53
C MET A 163 1.87 0.35 3.60
N HIS A 164 1.49 -0.56 2.70
CA HIS A 164 2.44 -1.39 1.96
C HIS A 164 3.24 -0.66 0.86
N SER A 165 3.04 0.63 0.69
CA SER A 165 4.03 1.49 0.04
C SER A 165 5.36 1.50 0.80
N THR A 166 5.31 1.37 2.15
CA THR A 166 6.50 1.49 3.00
C THR A 166 7.55 0.43 2.72
N PRO A 167 7.26 -0.88 2.64
CA PRO A 167 8.25 -1.89 2.31
C PRO A 167 8.79 -1.75 0.88
N VAL A 168 8.00 -1.28 -0.07
CA VAL A 168 8.47 -1.05 -1.44
C VAL A 168 9.45 0.12 -1.49
N ILE A 169 9.12 1.22 -0.84
CA ILE A 169 10.00 2.40 -0.71
C ILE A 169 11.32 2.00 -0.02
N HIS A 170 11.24 1.28 1.10
CA HIS A 170 12.41 0.85 1.84
C HIS A 170 13.32 -0.07 1.01
N ASP A 171 12.76 -1.00 0.27
CA ASP A 171 13.51 -1.92 -0.58
C ASP A 171 14.35 -1.16 -1.62
N VAL A 172 13.75 -0.18 -2.28
CA VAL A 172 14.42 0.67 -3.28
C VAL A 172 15.47 1.58 -2.64
N LEU A 173 15.21 2.12 -1.44
CA LEU A 173 16.17 2.90 -0.66
C LEU A 173 17.37 2.05 -0.24
N SER A 174 17.12 0.90 0.38
CA SER A 174 18.15 0.04 0.97
C SER A 174 19.07 -0.60 -0.08
N LYS A 175 18.56 -0.91 -1.27
CA LYS A 175 19.32 -1.43 -2.42
C LYS A 175 20.03 -0.34 -3.22
N GLY A 176 19.79 0.93 -2.92
CA GLY A 176 20.38 2.08 -3.61
C GLY A 176 19.92 2.24 -5.06
N SER A 177 18.84 1.56 -5.48
CA SER A 177 18.31 1.68 -6.83
C SER A 177 17.66 3.05 -7.07
N LEU A 178 17.05 3.64 -6.06
CA LEU A 178 16.54 5.01 -6.14
C LEU A 178 17.67 6.02 -6.40
N ASP A 179 18.77 5.94 -5.65
CA ASP A 179 19.91 6.84 -5.88
C ASP A 179 20.48 6.68 -7.29
N ARG A 180 20.68 5.43 -7.77
CA ARG A 180 21.16 5.19 -9.14
C ARG A 180 20.23 5.79 -10.19
N ARG A 181 18.92 5.60 -10.04
CA ARG A 181 17.93 6.16 -10.98
C ARG A 181 17.96 7.69 -10.97
N MET A 182 17.96 8.31 -9.80
CA MET A 182 18.02 9.78 -9.67
C MET A 182 19.31 10.36 -10.24
N ILE A 183 20.44 9.68 -10.09
CA ILE A 183 21.71 10.06 -10.75
C ILE A 183 21.57 10.01 -12.27
N ALA A 184 20.96 8.95 -12.80
CA ALA A 184 20.72 8.82 -14.24
C ALA A 184 19.76 9.91 -14.78
N LEU A 185 18.85 10.42 -13.94
CA LEU A 185 17.97 11.55 -14.24
C LEU A 185 18.68 12.92 -14.11
N GLY A 186 19.92 12.96 -13.62
CA GLY A 186 20.73 14.17 -13.49
C GLY A 186 20.54 14.92 -12.18
N PHE A 187 19.92 14.32 -11.16
CA PHE A 187 19.68 14.97 -9.88
C PHE A 187 20.98 15.14 -9.07
N SER A 188 21.13 16.31 -8.47
CA SER A 188 22.23 16.62 -7.54
C SER A 188 22.11 15.83 -6.24
N ASP A 189 23.18 15.77 -5.47
CA ASP A 189 23.21 15.13 -4.15
C ASP A 189 22.15 15.70 -3.20
N ALA A 190 21.96 17.02 -3.24
CA ALA A 190 20.97 17.70 -2.41
C ALA A 190 19.52 17.32 -2.78
N GLU A 191 19.21 17.31 -4.08
CA GLU A 191 17.88 16.90 -4.56
C GLU A 191 17.58 15.43 -4.22
N ARG A 192 18.58 14.54 -4.40
CA ARG A 192 18.42 13.14 -4.05
C ARG A 192 18.17 12.94 -2.54
N GLN A 193 18.89 13.66 -1.71
CA GLN A 193 18.69 13.61 -0.27
C GLN A 193 17.30 14.15 0.12
N GLU A 194 16.88 15.28 -0.43
CA GLU A 194 15.55 15.84 -0.21
C GLU A 194 14.44 14.88 -0.62
N ILE A 195 14.53 14.24 -1.77
CA ILE A 195 13.53 13.26 -2.23
C ILE A 195 13.43 12.07 -1.25
N LYS A 196 14.56 11.54 -0.78
CA LYS A 196 14.56 10.47 0.24
C LYS A 196 13.91 10.93 1.56
N GLU A 197 14.19 12.13 2.00
CA GLU A 197 13.57 12.71 3.21
C GLU A 197 12.06 12.89 3.05
N ARG A 198 11.60 13.35 1.88
CA ARG A 198 10.18 13.48 1.55
C ARG A 198 9.46 12.13 1.56
N LEU A 199 10.06 11.09 0.97
CA LEU A 199 9.52 9.72 0.98
C LEU A 199 9.35 9.20 2.41
N VAL A 200 10.38 9.28 3.24
CA VAL A 200 10.30 8.80 4.62
C VAL A 200 9.33 9.66 5.45
N THR A 201 9.27 10.96 5.18
CA THR A 201 8.29 11.85 5.84
C THR A 201 6.86 11.47 5.46
N ALA A 202 6.59 11.09 4.21
CA ALA A 202 5.28 10.61 3.78
C ALA A 202 4.88 9.31 4.50
N MET A 203 5.82 8.36 4.64
CA MET A 203 5.59 7.13 5.42
C MET A 203 5.20 7.44 6.87
N ILE A 204 5.94 8.35 7.54
CA ILE A 204 5.66 8.77 8.91
C ILE A 204 4.30 9.48 9.01
N THR A 205 3.97 10.30 8.02
CA THR A 205 2.70 11.04 7.96
C THR A 205 1.51 10.10 7.95
N ASP A 206 1.55 9.06 7.14
CA ASP A 206 0.47 8.06 7.06
C ASP A 206 0.36 7.21 8.33
N ALA A 207 1.48 6.95 8.98
CA ALA A 207 1.55 6.12 10.19
C ALA A 207 1.16 6.85 11.50
N ARG A 208 0.71 8.12 11.43
CA ARG A 208 0.29 8.90 12.60
C ARG A 208 -1.15 9.37 12.48
N ALA A 209 -1.94 9.15 13.52
CA ALA A 209 -3.35 9.55 13.57
C ALA A 209 -3.57 11.06 13.38
N SER A 210 -2.61 11.89 13.82
CA SER A 210 -2.68 13.34 13.72
C SER A 210 -2.49 13.89 12.30
N THR A 211 -1.86 13.13 11.42
CA THR A 211 -1.45 13.59 10.08
C THR A 211 -1.95 12.72 8.95
N SER A 212 -2.32 11.46 9.22
CA SER A 212 -2.76 10.53 8.19
C SER A 212 -4.02 11.01 7.46
N GLN A 213 -4.09 10.73 6.16
CA GLN A 213 -5.21 11.11 5.30
C GLN A 213 -6.10 9.89 4.99
N GLY A 214 -6.77 9.37 6.05
CA GLY A 214 -7.75 8.29 5.91
C GLY A 214 -7.15 6.87 5.94
N VAL A 215 -5.98 6.68 6.53
CA VAL A 215 -5.49 5.33 6.88
C VAL A 215 -6.41 4.74 7.96
N ALA A 216 -6.95 3.56 7.68
CA ALA A 216 -7.96 2.96 8.55
C ALA A 216 -7.39 2.58 9.90
N TRP A 217 -8.13 2.82 10.96
CA TRP A 217 -7.80 2.36 12.32
C TRP A 217 -6.44 2.81 12.86
N ILE A 218 -5.74 3.72 12.19
CA ILE A 218 -4.42 4.18 12.62
C ILE A 218 -4.48 4.89 13.97
N LYS A 219 -5.60 5.56 14.28
CA LYS A 219 -5.82 6.21 15.55
C LYS A 219 -5.90 5.21 16.71
N GLU A 220 -6.69 4.17 16.55
CA GLU A 220 -6.85 3.11 17.55
C GLU A 220 -5.54 2.36 17.74
N TYR A 221 -4.85 2.04 16.63
CA TYR A 221 -3.55 1.40 16.68
C TYR A 221 -2.50 2.25 17.42
N GLU A 222 -2.42 3.55 17.13
CA GLU A 222 -1.48 4.45 17.80
C GLU A 222 -1.78 4.59 19.31
N GLN A 223 -3.08 4.61 19.69
CA GLN A 223 -3.49 4.81 21.09
C GLN A 223 -3.37 3.53 21.93
N GLN A 224 -3.64 2.36 21.36
CA GLN A 224 -3.75 1.09 22.11
C GLN A 224 -2.62 0.11 21.81
N GLY A 225 -1.83 0.36 20.77
CA GLY A 225 -0.82 -0.59 20.29
C GLY A 225 -1.42 -1.76 19.50
N TYR A 226 -2.72 -1.74 19.22
CA TYR A 226 -3.42 -2.70 18.36
C TYR A 226 -4.74 -2.11 17.89
N VAL A 227 -5.33 -2.70 16.85
CA VAL A 227 -6.68 -2.38 16.40
C VAL A 227 -7.67 -3.27 17.15
N PRO A 228 -8.57 -2.71 17.97
CA PRO A 228 -9.49 -3.50 18.78
C PRO A 228 -10.61 -4.07 17.94
N ALA A 229 -11.01 -5.30 18.26
CA ALA A 229 -12.17 -5.96 17.69
C ALA A 229 -13.41 -5.74 18.53
N GLN A 230 -14.55 -5.53 17.89
CA GLN A 230 -15.84 -5.46 18.53
C GLN A 230 -16.78 -6.49 17.92
N LEU A 231 -17.38 -7.32 18.76
CA LEU A 231 -18.42 -8.25 18.33
C LEU A 231 -19.69 -7.47 17.94
N HIS A 232 -20.41 -7.97 16.96
CA HIS A 232 -21.74 -7.47 16.65
C HIS A 232 -22.71 -7.75 17.80
N ASP A 233 -23.40 -6.73 18.28
CA ASP A 233 -24.50 -6.88 19.26
C ASP A 233 -25.72 -7.50 18.61
N THR A 234 -25.92 -7.24 17.32
CA THR A 234 -26.98 -7.81 16.49
C THR A 234 -26.35 -8.28 15.16
N PRO A 235 -26.89 -9.33 14.53
CA PRO A 235 -26.41 -9.76 13.23
C PRO A 235 -26.48 -8.62 12.22
N PRO A 236 -25.42 -8.42 11.42
CA PRO A 236 -25.45 -7.43 10.35
C PRO A 236 -26.53 -7.79 9.31
N THR A 237 -27.13 -6.77 8.73
CA THR A 237 -28.24 -6.90 7.77
C THR A 237 -27.79 -6.98 6.31
N ASN A 238 -26.48 -6.80 6.07
CA ASN A 238 -25.91 -6.89 4.73
C ASN A 238 -25.11 -8.20 4.54
N ASP A 239 -25.07 -8.71 3.32
CA ASP A 239 -24.46 -10.01 3.00
C ASP A 239 -22.96 -10.04 3.24
N TRP A 240 -22.28 -8.91 3.17
CA TRP A 240 -20.84 -8.82 3.38
C TRP A 240 -20.44 -8.96 4.86
N GLU A 241 -21.11 -8.21 5.74
CA GLU A 241 -20.82 -8.24 7.17
C GLU A 241 -21.42 -9.49 7.87
N SER A 242 -22.39 -10.14 7.25
CA SER A 242 -23.05 -11.33 7.81
C SER A 242 -22.12 -12.55 7.96
N HIS A 243 -20.96 -12.55 7.29
CA HIS A 243 -19.98 -13.62 7.36
C HIS A 243 -18.91 -13.43 8.45
N SER A 244 -18.94 -12.28 9.17
CA SER A 244 -18.02 -12.00 10.26
C SER A 244 -18.76 -11.82 11.59
N PRO A 245 -18.27 -12.43 12.70
CA PRO A 245 -18.78 -12.14 14.02
C PRO A 245 -18.39 -10.76 14.56
N PHE A 246 -17.50 -10.06 13.87
CA PHE A 246 -16.97 -8.76 14.25
C PHE A 246 -17.55 -7.65 13.40
N LYS A 247 -17.75 -6.47 14.00
CA LYS A 247 -18.11 -5.23 13.29
C LYS A 247 -17.05 -4.83 12.28
N ASP A 248 -15.79 -5.21 12.53
CA ASP A 248 -14.70 -5.17 11.57
C ASP A 248 -13.92 -6.48 11.65
N ALA A 249 -13.90 -7.23 10.55
CA ALA A 249 -13.40 -8.59 10.52
C ALA A 249 -11.88 -8.70 10.58
N TRP A 250 -11.13 -7.61 10.32
CA TRP A 250 -9.69 -7.70 10.03
C TRP A 250 -8.78 -7.00 11.04
N THR A 251 -9.27 -6.74 12.25
CA THR A 251 -8.55 -5.97 13.26
C THR A 251 -7.20 -6.53 13.64
N SER A 252 -7.08 -7.87 13.75
CA SER A 252 -5.80 -8.53 13.98
C SER A 252 -4.85 -8.35 12.79
N SER A 253 -5.35 -8.45 11.57
CA SER A 253 -4.55 -8.23 10.35
C SER A 253 -4.04 -6.80 10.30
N TYR A 254 -4.89 -5.79 10.55
CA TYR A 254 -4.45 -4.40 10.65
C TYR A 254 -3.32 -4.22 11.66
N SER A 255 -3.45 -4.81 12.85
CA SER A 255 -2.46 -4.69 13.91
C SER A 255 -1.11 -5.29 13.52
N LEU A 256 -1.12 -6.44 12.85
CA LEU A 256 0.08 -7.13 12.42
C LEU A 256 0.77 -6.42 11.26
N GLU A 257 0.01 -5.99 10.25
CA GLU A 257 0.54 -5.26 9.11
C GLU A 257 1.12 -3.90 9.55
N TYR A 258 0.44 -3.15 10.41
CA TYR A 258 0.97 -1.90 10.94
C TYR A 258 2.24 -2.08 11.78
N SER A 259 2.35 -3.17 12.54
CA SER A 259 3.57 -3.48 13.27
C SER A 259 4.75 -3.78 12.34
N MET A 260 4.50 -4.44 11.23
CA MET A 260 5.51 -4.65 10.18
C MET A 260 5.88 -3.32 9.52
N ASP A 261 4.88 -2.52 9.13
CA ASP A 261 5.10 -1.21 8.52
C ASP A 261 5.90 -0.28 9.43
N ASP A 262 5.61 -0.26 10.74
CA ASP A 262 6.39 0.49 11.74
C ASP A 262 7.86 0.08 11.78
N TRP A 263 8.15 -1.22 11.68
CA TRP A 263 9.54 -1.69 11.58
C TRP A 263 10.22 -1.15 10.32
N VAL A 264 9.55 -1.23 9.19
CA VAL A 264 10.06 -0.74 7.90
C VAL A 264 10.29 0.76 7.94
N ILE A 265 9.37 1.53 8.54
CA ILE A 265 9.51 2.97 8.73
C ILE A 265 10.73 3.28 9.61
N ALA A 266 10.91 2.54 10.70
CA ALA A 266 12.10 2.70 11.55
C ALA A 266 13.40 2.49 10.75
N GLN A 267 13.49 1.40 9.96
CA GLN A 267 14.68 1.17 9.14
C GLN A 267 14.90 2.26 8.09
N SER A 268 13.83 2.80 7.52
CA SER A 268 13.90 3.91 6.55
C SER A 268 14.36 5.21 7.19
N ILE A 269 13.88 5.51 8.41
CA ILE A 269 14.37 6.66 9.22
C ILE A 269 15.86 6.52 9.48
N LYS A 270 16.29 5.34 9.95
CA LYS A 270 17.71 5.04 10.19
C LYS A 270 18.56 5.26 8.94
N ALA A 271 18.08 4.80 7.77
CA ALA A 271 18.81 4.91 6.51
C ALA A 271 18.94 6.36 6.00
N VAL A 272 17.94 7.21 6.22
CA VAL A 272 17.89 8.57 5.65
C VAL A 272 18.28 9.65 6.65
N PHE A 273 17.86 9.55 7.91
CA PHE A 273 18.10 10.55 8.95
C PHE A 273 19.14 10.11 9.99
N GLY A 274 19.49 8.83 10.02
CA GLY A 274 20.42 8.25 10.99
C GLY A 274 19.73 7.65 12.22
N GLU A 275 20.45 6.77 12.91
CA GLU A 275 19.94 6.03 14.09
C GLU A 275 19.68 6.93 15.30
N SER A 276 20.31 8.10 15.35
CA SER A 276 20.10 9.09 16.42
C SER A 276 18.82 9.92 16.28
N ASP A 277 18.11 9.82 15.16
CA ASP A 277 16.82 10.47 15.01
C ASP A 277 15.79 9.86 15.99
N PRO A 278 15.14 10.65 16.83
CA PRO A 278 14.25 10.13 17.88
C PRO A 278 13.05 9.33 17.32
N ARG A 279 12.65 9.59 16.09
CA ARG A 279 11.59 8.87 15.41
C ARG A 279 11.99 7.41 15.13
N TYR A 280 13.27 7.12 14.96
CA TYR A 280 13.75 5.74 14.80
C TYR A 280 13.34 4.87 15.99
N GLN A 281 13.65 5.31 17.21
CA GLN A 281 13.30 4.53 18.40
C GLN A 281 11.79 4.42 18.61
N GLU A 282 11.05 5.49 18.34
CA GLU A 282 9.57 5.49 18.41
C GLU A 282 8.99 4.38 17.54
N PHE A 283 9.32 4.35 16.25
CA PHE A 283 8.79 3.34 15.33
C PHE A 283 9.36 1.94 15.57
N ALA A 284 10.62 1.83 16.02
CA ALA A 284 11.20 0.55 16.43
C ALA A 284 10.50 -0.05 17.66
N ASP A 285 9.99 0.77 18.57
CA ASP A 285 9.20 0.29 19.71
C ASP A 285 7.77 -0.06 19.27
N ARG A 286 7.14 0.77 18.44
CA ARG A 286 5.80 0.48 17.87
C ARG A 286 5.79 -0.82 17.06
N SER A 287 6.87 -1.15 16.38
CA SER A 287 6.98 -2.40 15.61
C SER A 287 6.81 -3.66 16.44
N LYS A 288 6.95 -3.56 17.77
CA LYS A 288 6.73 -4.68 18.72
C LYS A 288 5.26 -4.87 19.08
N ASN A 289 4.38 -4.03 18.61
CA ASN A 289 2.95 -4.05 18.91
C ASN A 289 2.24 -5.34 18.45
N TRP A 290 2.82 -6.09 17.49
CA TRP A 290 2.33 -7.43 17.14
C TRP A 290 2.20 -8.35 18.37
N GLN A 291 3.02 -8.13 19.43
CA GLN A 291 2.99 -8.90 20.67
C GLN A 291 1.66 -8.73 21.42
N ALA A 292 0.98 -7.61 21.25
CA ALA A 292 -0.33 -7.39 21.83
C ALA A 292 -1.40 -8.36 21.29
N GLN A 293 -1.20 -8.87 20.06
CA GLN A 293 -2.12 -9.83 19.42
C GLN A 293 -1.70 -11.29 19.63
N PHE A 294 -0.54 -11.55 20.24
CA PHE A 294 -0.02 -12.91 20.43
C PHE A 294 -0.29 -13.41 21.86
N ASP A 295 -0.99 -14.52 21.98
CA ASP A 295 -1.27 -15.13 23.29
C ASP A 295 -0.11 -16.00 23.76
N PHE A 296 0.74 -15.42 24.60
CA PHE A 296 1.88 -16.13 25.20
C PHE A 296 1.50 -17.14 26.30
N GLY A 297 0.31 -17.04 26.88
CA GLY A 297 -0.06 -17.74 28.13
C GLY A 297 -1.39 -18.49 28.14
N GLY A 298 -2.13 -18.49 27.04
CA GLY A 298 -3.46 -19.11 26.98
C GLY A 298 -3.45 -20.61 27.26
N LYS A 299 -4.50 -21.12 27.94
CA LYS A 299 -4.60 -22.53 28.27
C LYS A 299 -4.96 -23.42 27.09
N GLN A 300 -5.76 -22.91 26.14
CA GLN A 300 -6.34 -23.72 25.06
C GLN A 300 -5.68 -23.46 23.70
N TYR A 301 -5.26 -22.21 23.41
CA TYR A 301 -4.65 -21.79 22.13
C TYR A 301 -3.38 -20.97 22.39
N LYS A 302 -2.48 -21.53 23.17
CA LYS A 302 -1.18 -20.94 23.49
C LYS A 302 -0.32 -20.81 22.23
N GLY A 303 0.26 -19.62 22.02
CA GLY A 303 1.16 -19.37 20.89
C GLY A 303 0.43 -19.04 19.59
N TRP A 304 -0.77 -18.46 19.66
CA TRP A 304 -1.55 -18.02 18.50
C TRP A 304 -1.83 -16.54 18.54
N PHE A 305 -2.01 -15.94 17.37
CA PHE A 305 -2.55 -14.59 17.24
C PHE A 305 -4.05 -14.60 17.50
N LYS A 306 -4.51 -13.64 18.30
CA LYS A 306 -5.91 -13.49 18.69
C LYS A 306 -6.31 -12.03 18.65
N ALA A 307 -7.55 -11.76 18.25
CA ALA A 307 -8.13 -10.44 18.38
C ALA A 307 -8.29 -10.04 19.85
N ARG A 308 -8.14 -8.75 20.13
CA ARG A 308 -8.44 -8.13 21.43
C ARG A 308 -9.59 -7.16 21.30
N ASP A 309 -10.40 -7.08 22.35
CA ASP A 309 -11.44 -6.06 22.48
C ASP A 309 -10.86 -4.69 22.93
N TYR A 310 -11.72 -3.70 23.08
CA TYR A 310 -11.35 -2.36 23.57
C TYR A 310 -10.84 -2.33 25.02
N ASP A 311 -11.17 -3.34 25.83
CA ASP A 311 -10.69 -3.50 27.21
C ASP A 311 -9.34 -4.23 27.29
N GLY A 312 -8.76 -4.62 26.16
CA GLY A 312 -7.49 -5.34 26.07
C GLY A 312 -7.59 -6.85 26.35
N LYS A 313 -8.79 -7.42 26.38
CA LYS A 313 -8.99 -8.84 26.61
C LYS A 313 -8.95 -9.59 25.28
N PHE A 314 -8.31 -10.74 25.26
CA PHE A 314 -8.41 -11.65 24.12
C PHE A 314 -9.83 -12.16 23.95
N ILE A 315 -10.30 -12.16 22.72
CA ILE A 315 -11.58 -12.76 22.34
C ILE A 315 -11.36 -14.28 22.25
N ASP A 316 -12.05 -15.02 23.12
CA ASP A 316 -11.91 -16.46 23.18
C ASP A 316 -12.54 -17.17 21.97
N ALA A 317 -11.93 -18.27 21.55
CA ALA A 317 -12.43 -19.11 20.46
C ALA A 317 -13.86 -19.63 20.71
N GLY A 318 -14.24 -19.87 21.97
CA GLY A 318 -15.61 -20.20 22.34
C GLY A 318 -16.60 -19.10 22.05
N SER A 319 -16.24 -17.85 22.33
CA SER A 319 -17.04 -16.67 21.97
C SER A 319 -17.10 -16.46 20.46
N MET A 320 -16.01 -16.76 19.75
CA MET A 320 -15.98 -16.73 18.28
C MET A 320 -16.85 -17.82 17.67
N GLU A 321 -16.73 -19.06 18.14
CA GLU A 321 -17.54 -20.18 17.68
C GLU A 321 -19.03 -19.94 17.94
N GLU A 322 -19.38 -19.41 19.10
CA GLU A 322 -20.75 -19.06 19.45
C GLU A 322 -21.29 -17.92 18.59
N ALA A 323 -20.48 -16.88 18.32
CA ALA A 323 -20.85 -15.78 17.45
C ALA A 323 -20.98 -16.21 15.98
N VAL A 324 -20.07 -17.03 15.47
CA VAL A 324 -20.13 -17.63 14.12
C VAL A 324 -21.37 -18.52 14.00
N ASN A 325 -21.63 -19.40 14.97
CA ASN A 325 -22.80 -20.27 14.96
C ASN A 325 -24.10 -19.49 15.06
N LYS A 326 -24.12 -18.36 15.79
CA LYS A 326 -25.27 -17.47 15.89
C LYS A 326 -25.51 -16.75 14.55
N ALA A 327 -24.46 -16.21 13.92
CA ALA A 327 -24.55 -15.59 12.60
C ALA A 327 -25.03 -16.60 11.54
N TYR A 328 -24.49 -17.82 11.54
CA TYR A 328 -24.87 -18.89 10.61
C TYR A 328 -26.33 -19.32 10.76
N ARG A 329 -26.84 -19.44 12.00
CA ARG A 329 -28.25 -19.78 12.27
C ARG A 329 -29.23 -18.70 11.87
N LEU A 330 -28.77 -17.43 11.81
CA LEU A 330 -29.60 -16.29 11.41
C LEU A 330 -29.65 -16.09 9.88
N ALA A 331 -28.56 -16.44 9.20
CA ALA A 331 -28.50 -16.46 7.74
C ALA A 331 -29.31 -17.59 7.07
N GLN A 332 -29.73 -18.60 7.87
CA GLN A 332 -30.58 -19.72 7.39
C GLN A 332 -32.08 -19.51 7.62
N LYS A 333 -32.50 -18.39 8.20
CA LYS A 333 -33.90 -17.98 8.39
C LYS A 333 -34.31 -16.88 7.41
#